data_bc02cf299924ded9eb78127db679cd0c
#
_entry.id   bc02cf299924ded9eb78127db679cd0c
#
_cell.length_a   1.000
_cell.length_b   1.000
_cell.length_c   1.000
_cell.angle_alpha   90.00
_cell.angle_beta   90.00
_cell.angle_gamma   90.00
#
_symmetry.space_group_name_H-M   'P 1'
#
loop_
_entity.id
_entity.type
_entity.pdbx_description
1 polymer ?
#
loop_
_entity_poly.entity_id
_entity_poly.type
_entity_poly.pdbx_seq_one_letter_code
_entity_poly.pdbx_strand_id
1 'polypeptide(L)'
;MPILTQRSARVRDARKLTRRQGRAKAGLFLAEGPQAVREALAATARQRPGLVTDLFASPPAATRYADIVDAALAAGVSVHHADEPALAALSETMTPQGLVAVCRLLSVPLDAALDGAPHLVAILAEARDPGNAGTVIRSADAAGADAVVLTRGSVDPHGGKSVRASAGSVFHLPICADADLETTIAAARARGLHVLAADGAGDLDLDEAEATGLLARPTAWLFGNEARGLPSTARELADEVVRVPIYGRAESLNLATAAAVCMYASARVQRRVR
;
A
#
# COMPACT_ATOMS: atom_id res chain seq x y z
N MET A 1 -0.48 -31.86 14.66
CA MET A 1 -1.20 -31.73 13.38
C MET A 1 -0.32 -32.23 12.24
N PRO A 2 -0.85 -32.85 11.18
CA PRO A 2 -0.04 -33.28 10.05
C PRO A 2 0.57 -32.07 9.33
N ILE A 3 1.82 -32.20 8.85
CA ILE A 3 2.50 -31.18 8.07
C ILE A 3 1.89 -31.12 6.67
N LEU A 4 1.45 -29.94 6.25
CA LEU A 4 0.89 -29.72 4.92
C LEU A 4 2.01 -29.66 3.87
N THR A 5 1.72 -30.24 2.71
CA THR A 5 2.61 -30.25 1.54
C THR A 5 1.99 -29.46 0.38
N GLN A 6 2.72 -29.25 -0.70
CA GLN A 6 2.17 -28.62 -1.91
C GLN A 6 0.92 -29.31 -2.48
N ARG A 7 0.72 -30.61 -2.17
CA ARG A 7 -0.44 -31.39 -2.63
C ARG A 7 -1.67 -31.22 -1.73
N SER A 8 -1.52 -30.65 -0.56
CA SER A 8 -2.62 -30.40 0.37
C SER A 8 -3.62 -29.41 -0.21
N ALA A 9 -4.91 -29.67 -0.07
CA ALA A 9 -5.97 -28.84 -0.63
C ALA A 9 -5.85 -27.37 -0.22
N ARG A 10 -5.62 -27.11 1.09
CA ARG A 10 -5.44 -25.76 1.64
C ARG A 10 -4.28 -25.01 0.97
N VAL A 11 -3.13 -25.64 0.76
CA VAL A 11 -1.96 -25.04 0.10
C VAL A 11 -2.28 -24.76 -1.38
N ARG A 12 -2.95 -25.68 -2.08
CA ARG A 12 -3.38 -25.45 -3.47
C ARG A 12 -4.35 -24.27 -3.60
N ASP A 13 -5.27 -24.13 -2.66
CA ASP A 13 -6.21 -23.01 -2.66
C ASP A 13 -5.52 -21.68 -2.33
N ALA A 14 -4.69 -21.63 -1.30
CA ALA A 14 -3.88 -20.47 -0.97
C ALA A 14 -2.93 -20.07 -2.11
N ARG A 15 -2.34 -21.02 -2.84
CA ARG A 15 -1.49 -20.76 -4.00
C ARG A 15 -2.20 -19.99 -5.12
N LYS A 16 -3.51 -20.12 -5.28
CA LYS A 16 -4.26 -19.32 -6.26
C LYS A 16 -4.17 -17.83 -5.99
N LEU A 17 -3.92 -17.43 -4.75
CA LEU A 17 -3.83 -16.04 -4.30
C LEU A 17 -2.51 -15.36 -4.73
N THR A 18 -1.52 -16.08 -5.24
CA THR A 18 -0.34 -15.48 -5.86
C THR A 18 -0.70 -14.75 -7.16
N ARG A 19 -1.88 -15.05 -7.76
CA ARG A 19 -2.37 -14.43 -8.99
C ARG A 19 -3.49 -13.43 -8.70
N ARG A 20 -3.49 -12.26 -9.38
CA ARG A 20 -4.52 -11.21 -9.22
C ARG A 20 -5.94 -11.77 -9.37
N GLN A 21 -6.18 -12.59 -10.40
CA GLN A 21 -7.50 -13.19 -10.62
C GLN A 21 -7.94 -14.10 -9.46
N GLY A 22 -7.00 -14.86 -8.87
CA GLY A 22 -7.28 -15.70 -7.71
C GLY A 22 -7.67 -14.86 -6.50
N ARG A 23 -6.95 -13.77 -6.22
CA ARG A 23 -7.27 -12.82 -5.15
C ARG A 23 -8.64 -12.20 -5.33
N ALA A 24 -8.92 -11.66 -6.51
CA ALA A 24 -10.22 -11.04 -6.81
C ALA A 24 -11.38 -12.02 -6.63
N LYS A 25 -11.23 -13.27 -7.11
CA LYS A 25 -12.28 -14.29 -6.99
C LYS A 25 -12.52 -14.74 -5.56
N ALA A 26 -11.44 -14.86 -4.76
CA ALA A 26 -11.52 -15.36 -3.39
C ALA A 26 -11.83 -14.25 -2.36
N GLY A 27 -11.60 -12.98 -2.70
CA GLY A 27 -11.63 -11.88 -1.75
C GLY A 27 -10.49 -11.94 -0.71
N LEU A 28 -9.39 -12.64 -1.05
CA LEU A 28 -8.28 -12.93 -0.14
C LEU A 28 -6.94 -12.60 -0.80
N PHE A 29 -5.90 -12.37 0.01
CA PHE A 29 -4.52 -12.22 -0.44
C PHE A 29 -3.53 -12.86 0.55
N LEU A 30 -2.25 -12.91 0.16
CA LEU A 30 -1.18 -13.45 0.99
C LEU A 30 -0.31 -12.33 1.58
N ALA A 31 -0.08 -12.41 2.89
CA ALA A 31 0.91 -11.61 3.59
C ALA A 31 2.09 -12.52 3.98
N GLU A 32 3.25 -12.27 3.38
CA GLU A 32 4.46 -13.09 3.54
C GLU A 32 5.46 -12.42 4.46
N GLY A 33 6.06 -13.21 5.33
CA GLY A 33 7.13 -12.81 6.24
C GLY A 33 6.64 -12.28 7.58
N PRO A 34 7.52 -12.33 8.63
CA PRO A 34 7.12 -12.05 10.00
C PRO A 34 6.60 -10.63 10.21
N GLN A 35 7.16 -9.63 9.50
CA GLN A 35 6.70 -8.24 9.65
C GLN A 35 5.27 -8.06 9.15
N ALA A 36 4.97 -8.49 7.91
CA ALA A 36 3.63 -8.35 7.34
C ALA A 36 2.59 -9.16 8.15
N VAL A 37 2.97 -10.36 8.62
CA VAL A 37 2.08 -11.20 9.43
C VAL A 37 1.79 -10.57 10.80
N ARG A 38 2.79 -9.95 11.47
CA ARG A 38 2.57 -9.21 12.72
C ARG A 38 1.58 -8.08 12.55
N GLU A 39 1.76 -7.25 11.51
CA GLU A 39 0.85 -6.12 11.27
C GLU A 39 -0.56 -6.58 10.89
N ALA A 40 -0.69 -7.67 10.11
CA ALA A 40 -1.98 -8.28 9.81
C ALA A 40 -2.71 -8.76 11.07
N LEU A 41 -2.01 -9.43 11.98
CA LEU A 41 -2.56 -9.90 13.25
C LEU A 41 -2.90 -8.73 14.20
N ALA A 42 -2.04 -7.71 14.24
CA ALA A 42 -2.31 -6.50 15.01
C ALA A 42 -3.57 -5.77 14.51
N ALA A 43 -3.74 -5.65 13.18
CA ALA A 43 -4.94 -5.09 12.57
C ALA A 43 -6.19 -5.97 12.86
N THR A 44 -6.03 -7.30 12.87
CA THR A 44 -7.10 -8.25 13.24
C THR A 44 -7.58 -7.98 14.66
N ALA A 45 -6.66 -7.81 15.61
CA ALA A 45 -6.98 -7.62 17.01
C ALA A 45 -7.60 -6.24 17.31
N ARG A 46 -7.13 -5.19 16.63
CA ARG A 46 -7.53 -3.80 16.94
C ARG A 46 -8.81 -3.34 16.25
N GLN A 47 -8.98 -3.65 14.97
CA GLN A 47 -9.98 -2.96 14.15
C GLN A 47 -10.73 -3.85 13.16
N ARG A 48 -10.20 -5.04 12.81
CA ARG A 48 -10.75 -5.88 11.73
C ARG A 48 -10.82 -7.36 12.14
N PRO A 49 -11.71 -7.75 13.07
CA PRO A 49 -11.89 -9.15 13.44
C PRO A 49 -12.09 -10.05 12.22
N GLY A 50 -11.35 -11.16 12.16
CA GLY A 50 -11.40 -12.09 11.03
C GLY A 50 -10.66 -11.62 9.75
N LEU A 51 -9.82 -10.59 9.83
CA LEU A 51 -8.96 -10.17 8.71
C LEU A 51 -8.01 -11.30 8.30
N VAL A 52 -7.29 -11.89 9.25
CA VAL A 52 -6.45 -13.07 9.01
C VAL A 52 -7.30 -14.33 9.23
N THR A 53 -7.34 -15.21 8.24
CA THR A 53 -8.11 -16.47 8.29
C THR A 53 -7.23 -17.66 8.58
N ASP A 54 -6.05 -17.73 7.98
CA ASP A 54 -5.11 -18.84 8.10
C ASP A 54 -3.67 -18.32 8.23
N LEU A 55 -2.86 -19.03 8.99
CA LEU A 55 -1.41 -18.84 9.08
C LEU A 55 -0.71 -20.15 8.73
N PHE A 56 0.10 -20.13 7.68
CA PHE A 56 1.01 -21.23 7.33
C PHE A 56 2.39 -20.94 7.91
N ALA A 57 2.95 -21.89 8.65
CA ALA A 57 4.26 -21.77 9.28
C ALA A 57 5.11 -23.04 9.07
N SER A 58 6.39 -22.89 8.72
CA SER A 58 7.29 -24.04 8.82
C SER A 58 7.59 -24.34 10.29
N PRO A 59 7.89 -25.60 10.67
CA PRO A 59 8.23 -25.92 12.05
C PRO A 59 9.36 -25.06 12.62
N PRO A 60 10.47 -24.79 11.91
CA PRO A 60 11.51 -23.88 12.37
C PRO A 60 11.02 -22.44 12.55
N ALA A 61 10.18 -21.94 11.63
CA ALA A 61 9.64 -20.59 11.74
C ALA A 61 8.61 -20.47 12.88
N ALA A 62 7.78 -21.49 13.10
CA ALA A 62 6.84 -21.52 14.21
C ALA A 62 7.57 -21.44 15.57
N THR A 63 8.72 -22.08 15.70
CA THR A 63 9.55 -21.97 16.90
C THR A 63 10.21 -20.62 17.01
N ARG A 64 10.79 -20.11 15.90
CA ARG A 64 11.51 -18.84 15.89
C ARG A 64 10.60 -17.64 16.13
N TYR A 65 9.36 -17.70 15.67
CA TYR A 65 8.35 -16.64 15.75
C TYR A 65 7.14 -17.11 16.58
N ALA A 66 7.40 -17.73 17.73
CA ALA A 66 6.36 -18.27 18.62
C ALA A 66 5.38 -17.17 19.05
N ASP A 67 5.85 -15.94 19.25
CA ASP A 67 5.04 -14.76 19.53
C ASP A 67 3.96 -14.50 18.47
N ILE A 68 4.28 -14.70 17.18
CA ILE A 68 3.34 -14.54 16.06
C ILE A 68 2.31 -15.69 16.05
N VAL A 69 2.77 -16.92 16.28
CA VAL A 69 1.90 -18.09 16.33
C VAL A 69 0.92 -17.97 17.47
N ASP A 70 1.37 -17.58 18.66
CA ASP A 70 0.52 -17.37 19.83
C ASP A 70 -0.50 -16.26 19.62
N ALA A 71 -0.10 -15.14 19.00
CA ALA A 71 -1.01 -14.06 18.62
C ALA A 71 -2.06 -14.52 17.60
N ALA A 72 -1.69 -15.37 16.64
CA ALA A 72 -2.63 -15.94 15.68
C ALA A 72 -3.66 -16.84 16.36
N LEU A 73 -3.21 -17.73 17.25
CA LEU A 73 -4.09 -18.61 18.02
C LEU A 73 -5.04 -17.80 18.92
N ALA A 74 -4.54 -16.78 19.61
CA ALA A 74 -5.34 -15.90 20.45
C ALA A 74 -6.40 -15.12 19.64
N ALA A 75 -6.11 -14.79 18.38
CA ALA A 75 -7.04 -14.14 17.45
C ALA A 75 -8.01 -15.12 16.76
N GLY A 76 -7.98 -16.42 17.10
CA GLY A 76 -8.83 -17.47 16.50
C GLY A 76 -8.43 -17.84 15.07
N VAL A 77 -7.20 -17.51 14.64
CA VAL A 77 -6.69 -17.84 13.31
C VAL A 77 -6.32 -19.32 13.23
N SER A 78 -6.66 -19.98 12.12
CA SER A 78 -6.26 -21.37 11.87
C SER A 78 -4.76 -21.44 11.57
N VAL A 79 -3.98 -22.04 12.46
CA VAL A 79 -2.53 -22.23 12.27
C VAL A 79 -2.24 -23.59 11.66
N HIS A 80 -1.45 -23.62 10.59
CA HIS A 80 -1.10 -24.83 9.82
C HIS A 80 0.41 -24.97 9.73
N HIS A 81 0.94 -26.10 10.15
CA HIS A 81 2.33 -26.45 9.86
C HIS A 81 2.45 -26.89 8.39
N ALA A 82 3.40 -26.31 7.65
CA ALA A 82 3.65 -26.61 6.24
C ALA A 82 5.15 -26.87 6.01
N ASP A 83 5.46 -27.74 5.08
CA ASP A 83 6.85 -27.97 4.65
C ASP A 83 7.40 -26.79 3.83
N GLU A 84 8.73 -26.71 3.69
CA GLU A 84 9.37 -25.63 2.93
C GLU A 84 8.91 -25.57 1.46
N PRO A 85 8.73 -26.69 0.73
CA PRO A 85 8.18 -26.63 -0.61
C PRO A 85 6.77 -26.05 -0.67
N ALA A 86 5.90 -26.34 0.32
CA ALA A 86 4.56 -25.75 0.39
C ALA A 86 4.62 -24.24 0.58
N LEU A 87 5.47 -23.76 1.50
CA LEU A 87 5.64 -22.33 1.75
C LEU A 87 6.28 -21.62 0.55
N ALA A 88 7.25 -22.22 -0.10
CA ALA A 88 7.82 -21.70 -1.34
C ALA A 88 6.77 -21.56 -2.46
N ALA A 89 5.78 -22.45 -2.50
CA ALA A 89 4.67 -22.34 -3.45
C ALA A 89 3.67 -21.21 -3.13
N LEU A 90 3.67 -20.71 -1.90
CA LEU A 90 2.87 -19.57 -1.44
C LEU A 90 3.65 -18.25 -1.45
N SER A 91 4.95 -18.30 -1.72
CA SER A 91 5.87 -17.17 -1.69
C SER A 91 6.28 -16.76 -3.11
N GLU A 92 6.56 -15.48 -3.28
CA GLU A 92 7.18 -14.92 -4.49
C GLU A 92 8.66 -14.54 -4.24
N THR A 93 9.20 -14.82 -3.04
CA THR A 93 10.61 -14.55 -2.71
C THR A 93 11.50 -15.77 -2.93
N MET A 94 12.77 -15.52 -3.24
CA MET A 94 13.79 -16.57 -3.37
C MET A 94 14.10 -17.27 -2.04
N THR A 95 13.96 -16.54 -0.93
CA THR A 95 14.25 -17.02 0.43
C THR A 95 13.07 -16.76 1.36
N PRO A 96 12.02 -17.60 1.32
CA PRO A 96 10.87 -17.46 2.20
C PRO A 96 11.28 -17.53 3.68
N GLN A 97 10.71 -16.66 4.50
CA GLN A 97 10.99 -16.65 5.95
C GLN A 97 10.13 -17.63 6.74
N GLY A 98 9.40 -18.50 6.05
CA GLY A 98 8.66 -19.60 6.65
C GLY A 98 7.33 -19.24 7.29
N LEU A 99 6.82 -18.02 7.09
CA LEU A 99 5.50 -17.56 7.54
C LEU A 99 4.73 -16.94 6.38
N VAL A 100 3.48 -17.37 6.17
CA VAL A 100 2.54 -16.79 5.21
C VAL A 100 1.13 -16.78 5.81
N ALA A 101 0.53 -15.60 5.91
CA ALA A 101 -0.87 -15.45 6.33
C ALA A 101 -1.80 -15.28 5.12
N VAL A 102 -3.01 -15.82 5.23
CA VAL A 102 -4.12 -15.55 4.32
C VAL A 102 -4.98 -14.46 4.95
N CYS A 103 -5.15 -13.35 4.24
CA CYS A 103 -5.87 -12.17 4.70
C CYS A 103 -7.03 -11.84 3.76
N ARG A 104 -8.11 -11.27 4.29
CA ARG A 104 -9.19 -10.67 3.47
C ARG A 104 -8.69 -9.41 2.77
N LEU A 105 -9.17 -9.15 1.55
CA LEU A 105 -8.84 -7.91 0.83
C LEU A 105 -9.16 -6.68 1.69
N LEU A 106 -8.29 -5.68 1.62
CA LEU A 106 -8.35 -4.46 2.43
C LEU A 106 -8.91 -3.26 1.66
N SER A 107 -9.00 -3.35 0.33
CA SER A 107 -9.51 -2.24 -0.48
C SER A 107 -10.92 -1.86 -0.08
N VAL A 108 -11.13 -0.56 0.02
CA VAL A 108 -12.42 0.06 0.32
C VAL A 108 -12.88 0.91 -0.88
N PRO A 109 -14.19 1.20 -1.01
CA PRO A 109 -14.69 2.17 -1.98
C PRO A 109 -14.05 3.55 -1.79
N LEU A 110 -13.99 4.35 -2.86
CA LEU A 110 -13.37 5.68 -2.85
C LEU A 110 -13.94 6.59 -1.75
N ASP A 111 -15.25 6.62 -1.60
CA ASP A 111 -15.91 7.43 -0.57
C ASP A 111 -15.50 7.02 0.85
N ALA A 112 -15.36 5.73 1.10
CA ALA A 112 -14.87 5.23 2.38
C ALA A 112 -13.38 5.48 2.59
N ALA A 113 -12.57 5.50 1.52
CA ALA A 113 -11.15 5.83 1.62
C ALA A 113 -10.93 7.31 1.96
N LEU A 114 -11.80 8.19 1.47
CA LEU A 114 -11.75 9.63 1.69
C LEU A 114 -12.75 10.10 2.76
N ASP A 115 -13.26 9.21 3.61
CA ASP A 115 -14.21 9.57 4.67
C ASP A 115 -13.57 10.50 5.73
N GLY A 116 -14.43 11.28 6.40
CA GLY A 116 -13.98 12.28 7.37
C GLY A 116 -13.47 13.56 6.70
N ALA A 117 -12.48 14.18 7.30
CA ALA A 117 -11.81 15.39 6.80
C ALA A 117 -10.32 15.06 6.54
N PRO A 118 -9.99 14.36 5.44
CA PRO A 118 -8.61 13.98 5.16
C PRO A 118 -7.73 15.21 4.92
N HIS A 119 -6.48 15.15 5.39
CA HIS A 119 -5.51 16.23 5.27
C HIS A 119 -4.38 15.92 4.30
N LEU A 120 -4.05 14.63 4.15
CA LEU A 120 -3.01 14.18 3.24
C LEU A 120 -3.41 12.87 2.59
N VAL A 121 -3.49 12.87 1.27
CA VAL A 121 -3.84 11.69 0.46
C VAL A 121 -2.81 11.50 -0.64
N ALA A 122 -2.43 10.24 -0.90
CA ALA A 122 -1.61 9.90 -2.05
C ALA A 122 -2.49 9.26 -3.15
N ILE A 123 -2.41 9.78 -4.37
CA ILE A 123 -3.10 9.25 -5.55
C ILE A 123 -2.06 8.76 -6.55
N LEU A 124 -2.05 7.48 -6.87
CA LEU A 124 -1.17 6.85 -7.84
C LEU A 124 -1.91 6.67 -9.16
N ALA A 125 -1.55 7.48 -10.17
CA ALA A 125 -2.10 7.40 -11.51
C ALA A 125 -1.35 6.39 -12.35
N GLU A 126 -1.95 5.25 -12.63
CA GLU A 126 -1.40 4.15 -13.44
C GLU A 126 -0.02 3.66 -12.98
N ALA A 127 0.28 3.65 -11.68
CA ALA A 127 1.54 3.09 -11.16
C ALA A 127 1.64 1.61 -11.50
N ARG A 128 2.73 1.17 -12.14
CA ARG A 128 2.86 -0.18 -12.67
C ARG A 128 3.89 -1.05 -11.96
N ASP A 129 4.85 -0.47 -11.26
CA ASP A 129 5.76 -1.25 -10.44
C ASP A 129 5.18 -1.50 -9.04
N PRO A 130 4.97 -2.79 -8.66
CA PRO A 130 4.41 -3.13 -7.35
C PRO A 130 5.35 -2.78 -6.19
N GLY A 131 6.66 -2.66 -6.43
CA GLY A 131 7.62 -2.20 -5.43
C GLY A 131 7.44 -0.72 -5.13
N ASN A 132 7.28 0.12 -6.16
CA ASN A 132 7.00 1.53 -5.99
C ASN A 132 5.65 1.75 -5.29
N ALA A 133 4.59 1.08 -5.74
CA ALA A 133 3.28 1.19 -5.10
C ALA A 133 3.33 0.83 -3.62
N GLY A 134 3.96 -0.29 -3.25
CA GLY A 134 4.14 -0.68 -1.86
C GLY A 134 4.98 0.32 -1.07
N THR A 135 6.05 0.86 -1.66
CA THR A 135 6.89 1.89 -1.03
C THR A 135 6.15 3.21 -0.83
N VAL A 136 5.29 3.61 -1.78
CA VAL A 136 4.42 4.79 -1.61
C VAL A 136 3.42 4.58 -0.47
N ILE A 137 2.78 3.40 -0.39
CA ILE A 137 1.89 3.06 0.75
C ILE A 137 2.65 3.19 2.08
N ARG A 138 3.88 2.69 2.16
CA ARG A 138 4.73 2.81 3.34
C ARG A 138 5.10 4.26 3.66
N SER A 139 5.44 5.05 2.65
CA SER A 139 5.80 6.46 2.83
C SER A 139 4.59 7.31 3.22
N ALA A 140 3.40 6.99 2.69
CA ALA A 140 2.14 7.62 3.05
C ALA A 140 1.79 7.36 4.52
N ASP A 141 1.86 6.11 4.97
CA ASP A 141 1.68 5.74 6.37
C ASP A 141 2.67 6.48 7.28
N ALA A 142 3.96 6.46 6.95
CA ALA A 142 5.01 7.13 7.71
C ALA A 142 4.84 8.66 7.75
N ALA A 143 4.32 9.28 6.69
CA ALA A 143 3.99 10.70 6.65
C ALA A 143 2.70 11.03 7.42
N GLY A 144 1.91 10.03 7.79
CA GLY A 144 0.61 10.20 8.45
C GLY A 144 -0.48 10.63 7.46
N ALA A 145 -0.43 10.11 6.24
CA ALA A 145 -1.50 10.28 5.26
C ALA A 145 -2.77 9.52 5.71
N ASP A 146 -3.92 10.02 5.27
CA ASP A 146 -5.23 9.48 5.65
C ASP A 146 -5.67 8.35 4.72
N ALA A 147 -5.20 8.35 3.46
CA ALA A 147 -5.54 7.32 2.48
C ALA A 147 -4.52 7.22 1.34
N VAL A 148 -4.55 6.08 0.64
CA VAL A 148 -3.88 5.89 -0.64
C VAL A 148 -4.90 5.42 -1.68
N VAL A 149 -4.94 6.09 -2.83
CA VAL A 149 -5.79 5.74 -3.96
C VAL A 149 -4.94 5.30 -5.13
N LEU A 150 -5.19 4.10 -5.66
CA LEU A 150 -4.60 3.60 -6.89
C LEU A 150 -5.66 3.67 -7.99
N THR A 151 -5.37 4.43 -9.05
CA THR A 151 -6.32 4.55 -10.15
C THR A 151 -6.34 3.32 -11.04
N ARG A 152 -7.36 3.24 -11.89
CA ARG A 152 -7.48 2.18 -12.90
C ARG A 152 -6.20 2.08 -13.73
N GLY A 153 -5.76 0.87 -14.01
CA GLY A 153 -4.49 0.61 -14.69
C GLY A 153 -3.28 0.50 -13.77
N SER A 154 -3.43 0.79 -12.48
CA SER A 154 -2.36 0.56 -11.49
C SER A 154 -2.24 -0.91 -11.10
N VAL A 155 -1.10 -1.23 -10.50
CA VAL A 155 -0.85 -2.56 -9.90
C VAL A 155 -1.83 -2.85 -8.77
N ASP A 156 -1.97 -4.14 -8.46
CA ASP A 156 -2.75 -4.59 -7.31
C ASP A 156 -1.96 -4.36 -6.01
N PRO A 157 -2.48 -3.54 -5.07
CA PRO A 157 -1.81 -3.30 -3.79
C PRO A 157 -1.69 -4.56 -2.92
N HIS A 158 -2.52 -5.58 -3.18
CA HIS A 158 -2.49 -6.86 -2.47
C HIS A 158 -1.60 -7.92 -3.16
N GLY A 159 -0.90 -7.57 -4.24
CA GLY A 159 0.13 -8.43 -4.83
C GLY A 159 1.31 -8.65 -3.89
N GLY A 160 1.89 -9.84 -3.84
CA GLY A 160 2.93 -10.19 -2.87
C GLY A 160 4.11 -9.20 -2.85
N LYS A 161 4.55 -8.69 -4.02
CA LYS A 161 5.63 -7.66 -4.08
C LYS A 161 5.19 -6.33 -3.46
N SER A 162 3.93 -5.89 -3.68
CA SER A 162 3.40 -4.65 -3.08
C SER A 162 3.27 -4.78 -1.57
N VAL A 163 2.72 -5.89 -1.09
CA VAL A 163 2.56 -6.17 0.35
C VAL A 163 3.91 -6.17 1.06
N ARG A 164 4.91 -6.86 0.50
CA ARG A 164 6.27 -6.87 1.08
C ARG A 164 6.89 -5.47 1.10
N ALA A 165 6.81 -4.73 -0.01
CA ALA A 165 7.38 -3.39 -0.11
C ALA A 165 6.70 -2.38 0.84
N SER A 166 5.44 -2.59 1.17
CA SER A 166 4.71 -1.77 2.15
C SER A 166 5.14 -2.03 3.61
N ALA A 167 5.89 -3.10 3.86
CA ALA A 167 6.41 -3.47 5.20
C ALA A 167 5.34 -3.45 6.32
N GLY A 168 4.09 -3.79 5.97
CA GLY A 168 2.95 -3.81 6.90
C GLY A 168 2.03 -2.60 6.80
N SER A 169 2.46 -1.48 6.23
CA SER A 169 1.63 -0.27 6.12
C SER A 169 0.33 -0.47 5.32
N VAL A 170 0.26 -1.51 4.48
CA VAL A 170 -0.97 -1.90 3.78
C VAL A 170 -2.13 -2.20 4.76
N PHE A 171 -1.83 -2.55 6.01
CA PHE A 171 -2.82 -2.84 7.06
C PHE A 171 -3.25 -1.60 7.87
N HIS A 172 -2.55 -0.46 7.73
CA HIS A 172 -2.74 0.73 8.55
C HIS A 172 -3.64 1.76 7.90
N LEU A 173 -3.58 1.90 6.57
CA LEU A 173 -4.28 2.94 5.81
C LEU A 173 -5.49 2.39 5.05
N PRO A 174 -6.56 3.17 4.89
CA PRO A 174 -7.55 2.94 3.85
C PRO A 174 -6.90 2.99 2.47
N ILE A 175 -7.13 1.93 1.67
CA ILE A 175 -6.61 1.84 0.30
C ILE A 175 -7.80 1.67 -0.64
N CYS A 176 -7.96 2.61 -1.58
CA CYS A 176 -8.88 2.43 -2.70
C CYS A 176 -8.08 1.96 -3.92
N ALA A 177 -8.54 0.91 -4.57
CA ALA A 177 -7.91 0.37 -5.78
C ALA A 177 -8.88 0.41 -6.96
N ASP A 178 -8.32 0.52 -8.17
CA ASP A 178 -9.06 0.54 -9.45
C ASP A 178 -10.04 1.72 -9.59
N ALA A 179 -9.75 2.85 -8.91
CA ALA A 179 -10.55 4.06 -8.97
C ALA A 179 -10.44 4.77 -10.33
N ASP A 180 -11.49 5.43 -10.74
CA ASP A 180 -11.43 6.33 -11.89
C ASP A 180 -10.70 7.63 -11.50
N LEU A 181 -9.79 8.13 -12.35
CA LEU A 181 -8.95 9.28 -12.04
C LEU A 181 -9.76 10.57 -11.85
N GLU A 182 -10.64 10.89 -12.80
CA GLU A 182 -11.44 12.11 -12.78
C GLU A 182 -12.39 12.11 -11.57
N THR A 183 -13.03 10.96 -11.32
CA THR A 183 -13.87 10.75 -10.15
C THR A 183 -13.09 10.90 -8.85
N THR A 184 -11.85 10.41 -8.81
CA THR A 184 -10.98 10.52 -7.63
C THR A 184 -10.61 11.98 -7.34
N ILE A 185 -10.24 12.76 -8.36
CA ILE A 185 -9.91 14.18 -8.23
C ILE A 185 -11.15 14.97 -7.77
N ALA A 186 -12.31 14.73 -8.39
CA ALA A 186 -13.55 15.39 -8.00
C ALA A 186 -13.93 15.06 -6.54
N ALA A 187 -13.79 13.79 -6.12
CA ALA A 187 -14.07 13.37 -4.76
C ALA A 187 -13.11 14.00 -3.74
N ALA A 188 -11.82 14.11 -4.07
CA ALA A 188 -10.82 14.76 -3.23
C ALA A 188 -11.15 16.25 -3.01
N ARG A 189 -11.49 16.98 -4.09
CA ARG A 189 -11.90 18.39 -4.02
C ARG A 189 -13.19 18.59 -3.21
N ALA A 190 -14.16 17.71 -3.39
CA ALA A 190 -15.42 17.76 -2.62
C ALA A 190 -15.20 17.62 -1.11
N ARG A 191 -14.05 17.05 -0.69
CA ARG A 191 -13.62 16.95 0.72
C ARG A 191 -12.63 18.03 1.14
N GLY A 192 -12.45 19.08 0.32
CA GLY A 192 -11.60 20.22 0.62
C GLY A 192 -10.10 19.99 0.40
N LEU A 193 -9.71 18.87 -0.21
CA LEU A 193 -8.31 18.62 -0.56
C LEU A 193 -7.92 19.45 -1.79
N HIS A 194 -6.76 20.10 -1.72
CA HIS A 194 -6.11 20.72 -2.85
C HIS A 194 -5.30 19.66 -3.61
N VAL A 195 -5.56 19.50 -4.90
CA VAL A 195 -4.94 18.45 -5.70
C VAL A 195 -3.65 18.95 -6.34
N LEU A 196 -2.52 18.45 -5.89
CA LEU A 196 -1.19 18.80 -6.39
C LEU A 196 -0.62 17.68 -7.24
N ALA A 197 -0.31 17.95 -8.49
CA ALA A 197 0.33 17.01 -9.40
C ALA A 197 1.86 17.11 -9.25
N ALA A 198 2.52 16.01 -8.88
CA ALA A 198 3.96 15.92 -8.83
C ALA A 198 4.51 15.60 -10.23
N ASP A 199 5.05 16.59 -10.93
CA ASP A 199 5.60 16.44 -12.28
C ASP A 199 6.82 17.36 -12.48
N GLY A 200 7.87 16.83 -13.12
CA GLY A 200 9.10 17.60 -13.38
C GLY A 200 8.91 18.82 -14.31
N ALA A 201 7.80 18.88 -15.06
CA ALA A 201 7.44 20.00 -15.91
C ALA A 201 6.64 21.10 -15.19
N GLY A 202 6.44 21.00 -13.87
CA GLY A 202 5.72 22.01 -13.10
C GLY A 202 6.45 23.34 -13.03
N ASP A 203 5.69 24.44 -13.11
CA ASP A 203 6.24 25.78 -12.97
C ASP A 203 6.55 26.12 -11.50
N LEU A 204 5.76 25.63 -10.57
CA LEU A 204 5.94 25.80 -9.13
C LEU A 204 6.88 24.73 -8.58
N ASP A 205 7.93 25.10 -7.86
CA ASP A 205 8.73 24.12 -7.16
C ASP A 205 8.26 23.86 -5.72
N LEU A 206 8.70 22.72 -5.16
CA LEU A 206 8.25 22.26 -3.86
C LEU A 206 8.64 23.20 -2.72
N ASP A 207 9.82 23.83 -2.82
CA ASP A 207 10.31 24.77 -1.78
C ASP A 207 9.48 26.05 -1.83
N GLU A 208 9.11 26.52 -3.00
CA GLU A 208 8.22 27.67 -3.20
C GLU A 208 6.80 27.36 -2.73
N ALA A 209 6.28 26.15 -3.02
CA ALA A 209 4.99 25.69 -2.52
C ALA A 209 4.95 25.65 -0.98
N GLU A 210 6.07 25.29 -0.33
CA GLU A 210 6.18 25.36 1.12
C GLU A 210 6.21 26.82 1.60
N ALA A 211 7.04 27.69 1.01
CA ALA A 211 7.23 29.07 1.40
C ALA A 211 5.94 29.93 1.27
N THR A 212 5.12 29.64 0.26
CA THR A 212 3.82 30.31 0.05
C THR A 212 2.70 29.79 0.95
N GLY A 213 2.95 28.75 1.73
CA GLY A 213 1.95 28.14 2.62
C GLY A 213 0.97 27.21 1.89
N LEU A 214 1.19 26.90 0.61
CA LEU A 214 0.34 26.01 -0.17
C LEU A 214 0.26 24.62 0.49
N LEU A 215 1.39 24.10 0.96
CA LEU A 215 1.49 22.78 1.59
C LEU A 215 0.85 22.69 2.99
N ALA A 216 0.46 23.80 3.59
CA ALA A 216 -0.27 23.83 4.87
C ALA A 216 -1.76 23.43 4.68
N ARG A 217 -2.28 23.52 3.47
CA ARG A 217 -3.67 23.14 3.14
C ARG A 217 -3.81 21.61 3.11
N PRO A 218 -5.04 21.09 3.37
CA PRO A 218 -5.33 19.68 3.08
C PRO A 218 -4.99 19.36 1.63
N THR A 219 -4.21 18.31 1.40
CA THR A 219 -3.56 18.05 0.09
C THR A 219 -3.78 16.63 -0.38
N ALA A 220 -4.16 16.45 -1.65
CA ALA A 220 -4.07 15.20 -2.38
C ALA A 220 -2.94 15.28 -3.40
N TRP A 221 -1.86 14.53 -3.15
CA TRP A 221 -0.75 14.42 -4.09
C TRP A 221 -1.05 13.40 -5.19
N LEU A 222 -0.94 13.83 -6.45
CA LEU A 222 -1.09 12.99 -7.63
C LEU A 222 0.28 12.64 -8.21
N PHE A 223 0.59 11.35 -8.26
CA PHE A 223 1.84 10.80 -8.76
C PHE A 223 1.60 9.98 -10.02
N GLY A 224 2.43 10.18 -11.04
CA GLY A 224 2.30 9.56 -12.35
C GLY A 224 2.95 8.19 -12.47
N ASN A 225 2.84 7.62 -13.66
CA ASN A 225 3.49 6.38 -14.05
C ASN A 225 5.01 6.54 -14.12
N GLU A 226 5.77 5.51 -13.75
CA GLU A 226 7.24 5.54 -13.68
C GLU A 226 7.93 5.82 -15.01
N ALA A 227 7.33 5.40 -16.13
CA ALA A 227 7.93 5.54 -17.46
C ALA A 227 7.35 6.71 -18.25
N ARG A 228 6.07 7.05 -18.03
CA ARG A 228 5.33 8.02 -18.83
C ARG A 228 5.00 9.32 -18.08
N GLY A 229 5.27 9.37 -16.78
CA GLY A 229 4.85 10.47 -15.93
C GLY A 229 3.34 10.57 -15.78
N LEU A 230 2.84 11.77 -15.52
CA LEU A 230 1.43 12.07 -15.47
C LEU A 230 0.86 12.29 -16.87
N PRO A 231 -0.32 11.73 -17.21
CA PRO A 231 -1.05 12.11 -18.41
C PRO A 231 -1.35 13.62 -18.42
N SER A 232 -1.42 14.25 -19.61
CA SER A 232 -1.77 15.67 -19.73
C SER A 232 -3.10 16.00 -19.03
N THR A 233 -4.10 15.15 -19.23
CA THR A 233 -5.41 15.27 -18.57
C THR A 233 -5.31 15.28 -17.05
N ALA A 234 -4.40 14.49 -16.46
CA ALA A 234 -4.18 14.47 -15.03
C ALA A 234 -3.56 15.79 -14.52
N ARG A 235 -2.65 16.38 -15.28
CA ARG A 235 -2.06 17.69 -14.96
C ARG A 235 -3.07 18.82 -15.09
N GLU A 236 -3.88 18.81 -16.15
CA GLU A 236 -4.96 19.79 -16.40
C GLU A 236 -6.04 19.74 -15.30
N LEU A 237 -6.29 18.58 -14.74
CA LEU A 237 -7.24 18.40 -13.66
C LEU A 237 -6.66 18.73 -12.27
N ALA A 238 -5.35 18.87 -12.12
CA ALA A 238 -4.76 19.28 -10.84
C ALA A 238 -4.99 20.79 -10.59
N ASP A 239 -4.96 21.20 -9.33
CA ASP A 239 -5.06 22.62 -8.98
C ASP A 239 -3.72 23.31 -9.19
N GLU A 240 -2.61 22.60 -8.95
CA GLU A 240 -1.25 23.05 -9.25
C GLU A 240 -0.38 21.88 -9.70
N VAL A 241 0.62 22.17 -10.53
CA VAL A 241 1.67 21.22 -10.92
C VAL A 241 2.96 21.63 -10.24
N VAL A 242 3.45 20.74 -9.35
CA VAL A 242 4.60 21.01 -8.51
C VAL A 242 5.76 20.11 -8.89
N ARG A 243 6.93 20.68 -9.15
CA ARG A 243 8.16 19.92 -9.37
C ARG A 243 8.97 19.79 -8.09
N VAL A 244 9.60 18.64 -7.91
CA VAL A 244 10.66 18.48 -6.92
C VAL A 244 11.96 19.00 -7.52
N PRO A 245 12.62 19.99 -6.92
CA PRO A 245 13.85 20.55 -7.50
C PRO A 245 14.97 19.51 -7.54
N ILE A 246 15.68 19.45 -8.66
CA ILE A 246 16.84 18.56 -8.85
C ILE A 246 18.11 19.43 -8.85
N TYR A 247 18.90 19.30 -7.80
CA TYR A 247 20.15 20.09 -7.65
C TYR A 247 21.37 19.45 -8.31
N GLY A 248 21.24 18.20 -8.73
CA GLY A 248 22.31 17.42 -9.35
C GLY A 248 22.11 17.24 -10.86
N ARG A 249 22.63 16.12 -11.38
CA ARG A 249 22.60 15.78 -12.80
C ARG A 249 21.54 14.71 -13.13
N ALA A 250 20.74 14.30 -12.18
CA ALA A 250 19.63 13.36 -12.42
C ALA A 250 18.52 14.04 -13.20
N GLU A 251 17.89 13.33 -14.13
CA GLU A 251 16.75 13.85 -14.90
C GLU A 251 15.45 13.81 -14.09
N SER A 252 15.33 12.86 -13.17
CA SER A 252 14.12 12.66 -12.36
C SER A 252 14.42 11.86 -11.10
N LEU A 253 13.45 11.78 -10.19
CA LEU A 253 13.43 10.88 -9.05
C LEU A 253 12.59 9.63 -9.36
N ASN A 254 12.94 8.52 -8.73
CA ASN A 254 12.04 7.37 -8.67
C ASN A 254 10.68 7.79 -8.08
N LEU A 255 9.58 7.21 -8.58
CA LEU A 255 8.21 7.53 -8.16
C LEU A 255 8.05 7.51 -6.62
N ALA A 256 8.50 6.44 -5.97
CA ALA A 256 8.34 6.32 -4.52
C ALA A 256 9.19 7.33 -3.73
N THR A 257 10.35 7.70 -4.28
CA THR A 257 11.22 8.75 -3.72
C THR A 257 10.55 10.12 -3.84
N ALA A 258 10.04 10.47 -5.02
CA ALA A 258 9.31 11.71 -5.23
C ALA A 258 8.08 11.80 -4.30
N ALA A 259 7.31 10.71 -4.22
CA ALA A 259 6.15 10.65 -3.34
C ALA A 259 6.53 10.85 -1.85
N ALA A 260 7.61 10.24 -1.38
CA ALA A 260 8.09 10.43 -0.02
C ALA A 260 8.46 11.89 0.25
N VAL A 261 9.22 12.52 -0.68
CA VAL A 261 9.63 13.94 -0.55
C VAL A 261 8.41 14.85 -0.48
N CYS A 262 7.47 14.75 -1.43
CA CYS A 262 6.26 15.58 -1.48
C CYS A 262 5.37 15.39 -0.25
N MET A 263 5.10 14.15 0.15
CA MET A 263 4.25 13.86 1.31
C MET A 263 4.87 14.35 2.62
N TYR A 264 6.19 14.18 2.81
CA TYR A 264 6.87 14.69 4.00
C TYR A 264 6.96 16.21 4.03
N ALA A 265 7.10 16.89 2.88
CA ALA A 265 7.01 18.33 2.80
C ALA A 265 5.65 18.83 3.31
N SER A 266 4.55 18.28 2.80
CA SER A 266 3.20 18.62 3.30
C SER A 266 3.00 18.25 4.76
N ALA A 267 3.35 17.03 5.18
CA ALA A 267 3.16 16.56 6.56
C ALA A 267 3.91 17.43 7.58
N ARG A 268 5.13 17.86 7.25
CA ARG A 268 5.94 18.73 8.12
C ARG A 268 5.26 20.08 8.36
N VAL A 269 4.70 20.67 7.30
CA VAL A 269 4.01 21.98 7.40
C VAL A 269 2.67 21.83 8.12
N GLN A 270 1.86 20.87 7.70
CA GLN A 270 0.53 20.64 8.28
C GLN A 270 0.56 20.34 9.78
N ARG A 271 1.60 19.64 10.27
CA ARG A 271 1.77 19.33 11.70
C ARG A 271 2.24 20.50 12.54
N ARG A 272 2.83 21.54 11.94
CA ARG A 272 3.23 22.77 12.66
C ARG A 272 2.05 23.71 12.88
N VAL A 273 1.01 23.60 12.09
CA VAL A 273 -0.18 24.47 12.13
C VAL A 273 -1.29 23.88 13.01
N ARG A 274 -1.21 22.58 13.31
CA ARG A 274 -2.07 21.89 14.29
C ARG A 274 -1.49 21.99 15.68
#